data_0b2b49e4b9f06d09e7e5b06d0f130303
#
_entry.id   0b2b49e4b9f06d09e7e5b06d0f130303
#
_cell.length_a   1.000
_cell.length_b   1.000
_cell.length_c   1.000
_cell.angle_alpha   90.00
_cell.angle_beta   90.00
_cell.angle_gamma   90.00
#
_symmetry.space_group_name_H-M   'P 1'
#
loop_
_entity.id
_entity.type
_entity.pdbx_description
1 polymer ?
#
loop_
_entity_poly.entity_id
_entity_poly.type
_entity_poly.pdbx_seq_one_letter_code
_entity_poly.pdbx_strand_id
1 'polypeptide(L)'
;MPDNAVLMIRFHPVGGEDVSVISGDFDGEPEALEAIARALDERRSLVLTRTRYDRESDVNGMVINLANVVSVRVSKTNSAEAGQYL
;
A
#
# COMPACT_ATOMS: atom_id res chain seq x y z
N MET A 1 -1.63 20.10 10.88
CA MET A 1 -1.08 19.53 10.32
C MET A 1 -1.57 18.44 9.90
N PRO A 2 -1.86 18.37 8.85
CA PRO A 2 -2.43 17.28 8.37
C PRO A 2 -1.45 16.24 8.31
N ASP A 3 -1.77 15.16 8.76
CA ASP A 3 -0.93 14.05 8.66
C ASP A 3 -1.28 13.32 7.40
N ASN A 4 -0.38 12.55 6.90
CA ASN A 4 -0.69 11.71 5.79
C ASN A 4 -1.73 10.70 6.20
N ALA A 5 -2.54 10.31 5.28
CA ALA A 5 -3.52 9.29 5.54
C ALA A 5 -2.84 7.95 5.75
N VAL A 6 -3.45 7.11 6.56
CA VAL A 6 -2.94 5.76 6.75
C VAL A 6 -3.79 4.86 5.88
N LEU A 7 -3.17 4.19 4.96
CA LEU A 7 -3.86 3.42 3.95
C LEU A 7 -3.42 1.98 3.96
N MET A 8 -4.33 1.08 3.62
CA MET A 8 -3.97 -0.31 3.41
C MET A 8 -3.73 -0.49 1.91
N ILE A 9 -2.59 -1.05 1.56
CA ILE A 9 -2.23 -1.30 0.19
C ILE A 9 -2.02 -2.78 0.03
N ARG A 10 -2.76 -3.40 -0.87
CA ARG A 10 -2.65 -4.83 -1.11
C ARG A 10 -2.09 -5.04 -2.50
N PHE A 11 -0.96 -5.72 -2.57
CA PHE A 11 -0.31 -6.03 -3.83
C PHE A 11 -0.62 -7.46 -4.22
N HIS A 12 -1.00 -7.64 -5.48
CA HIS A 12 -1.32 -8.96 -5.99
C HIS A 12 -0.24 -9.36 -6.99
N PRO A 13 0.72 -10.17 -6.60
CA PRO A 13 1.81 -10.54 -7.50
C PRO A 13 1.39 -11.65 -8.45
N VAL A 14 2.17 -11.81 -9.49
CA VAL A 14 1.97 -12.90 -10.40
C VAL A 14 2.39 -14.16 -9.69
N GLY A 15 1.49 -15.10 -9.55
CA GLY A 15 1.86 -16.41 -9.03
C GLY A 15 2.22 -16.48 -7.57
N GLY A 16 1.87 -15.48 -6.79
CA GLY A 16 2.18 -15.49 -5.39
C GLY A 16 0.97 -15.10 -4.57
N GLU A 17 1.16 -15.04 -3.27
CA GLU A 17 0.09 -14.62 -2.40
C GLU A 17 0.07 -13.11 -2.29
N ASP A 18 -1.10 -12.57 -2.04
CA ASP A 18 -1.23 -11.14 -1.84
C ASP A 18 -0.42 -10.69 -0.65
N VAL A 19 0.13 -9.50 -0.75
CA VAL A 19 0.88 -8.90 0.33
C VAL A 19 0.14 -7.63 0.73
N SER A 20 -0.23 -7.50 1.98
CA SER A 20 -0.94 -6.33 2.48
C SER A 20 -0.04 -5.54 3.42
N VAL A 21 0.04 -4.26 3.19
CA VAL A 21 0.81 -3.37 4.05
C VAL A 21 -0.04 -2.18 4.45
N ILE A 22 0.33 -1.54 5.53
CA ILE A 22 -0.32 -0.33 5.99
C ILE A 22 0.71 0.78 5.89
N SER A 23 0.40 1.80 5.13
CA SER A 23 1.36 2.82 4.78
C SER A 23 0.85 4.21 5.12
N GLY A 24 1.71 5.03 5.68
CA GLY A 24 1.44 6.44 5.90
C GLY A 24 2.22 7.34 4.96
N ASP A 25 2.61 6.80 3.79
CA ASP A 25 3.45 7.55 2.88
C ASP A 25 2.71 8.51 1.95
N PHE A 26 1.40 8.46 1.91
CA PHE A 26 0.64 9.26 0.95
C PHE A 26 -0.38 10.14 1.64
N ASP A 27 -0.75 11.23 0.99
CA ASP A 27 -1.74 12.14 1.54
C ASP A 27 -3.13 11.54 1.54
N GLY A 28 -3.42 10.66 0.62
CA GLY A 28 -4.73 10.03 0.54
C GLY A 28 -4.75 9.00 -0.56
N GLU A 29 -5.91 8.38 -0.77
CA GLU A 29 -6.04 7.35 -1.78
C GLU A 29 -5.70 7.83 -3.18
N PRO A 30 -6.15 9.01 -3.61
CA PRO A 30 -5.84 9.43 -4.98
C PRO A 30 -4.35 9.59 -5.21
N GLU A 31 -3.64 10.13 -4.22
CA GLU A 31 -2.20 10.32 -4.37
C GLU A 31 -1.49 8.97 -4.41
N ALA A 32 -1.96 8.03 -3.58
CA ALA A 32 -1.37 6.69 -3.58
C ALA A 32 -1.62 6.00 -4.90
N LEU A 33 -2.84 6.07 -5.41
CA LEU A 33 -3.17 5.41 -6.66
C LEU A 33 -2.36 5.97 -7.81
N GLU A 34 -2.19 7.29 -7.84
CA GLU A 34 -1.43 7.90 -8.92
C GLU A 34 0.04 7.48 -8.87
N ALA A 35 0.63 7.50 -7.68
CA ALA A 35 2.04 7.15 -7.55
C ALA A 35 2.27 5.68 -7.90
N ILE A 36 1.37 4.81 -7.45
CA ILE A 36 1.51 3.40 -7.70
C ILE A 36 1.29 3.09 -9.17
N ALA A 37 0.30 3.73 -9.79
CA ALA A 37 0.04 3.51 -11.21
C ALA A 37 1.23 3.92 -12.05
N ARG A 38 1.86 5.04 -11.69
CA ARG A 38 3.02 5.48 -12.42
C ARG A 38 4.18 4.50 -12.26
N ALA A 39 4.38 4.00 -11.05
CA ALA A 39 5.45 3.05 -10.81
C ALA A 39 5.19 1.74 -11.54
N LEU A 40 3.93 1.30 -11.61
CA LEU A 40 3.61 0.11 -12.37
C LEU A 40 3.87 0.30 -13.86
N ASP A 41 3.48 1.45 -14.40
CA ASP A 41 3.71 1.73 -15.81
C ASP A 41 5.18 1.73 -16.13
N GLU A 42 6.00 2.22 -15.24
CA GLU A 42 7.42 2.32 -15.47
C GLU A 42 8.16 1.08 -15.00
N ARG A 43 7.45 0.15 -14.43
CA ARG A 43 8.03 -1.09 -13.92
C ARG A 43 9.15 -0.83 -12.95
N ARG A 44 8.93 0.13 -12.07
CA ARG A 44 9.93 0.51 -11.08
C ARG A 44 9.59 -0.09 -9.75
N SER A 45 10.52 0.00 -8.84
CA SER A 45 10.26 -0.36 -7.47
C SER A 45 9.54 0.78 -6.77
N LEU A 46 8.66 0.43 -5.87
CA LEU A 46 7.96 1.39 -5.04
C LEU A 46 8.64 1.42 -3.68
N VAL A 47 9.04 2.59 -3.24
CA VAL A 47 9.72 2.73 -1.97
C VAL A 47 8.75 3.37 -0.99
N LEU A 48 8.51 2.69 0.11
CA LEU A 48 7.62 3.18 1.16
C LEU A 48 8.44 3.30 2.43
N THR A 49 8.34 4.42 3.12
CA THR A 49 9.18 4.67 4.26
C THR A 49 8.43 4.63 5.58
N ARG A 50 7.10 4.67 5.55
CA ARG A 50 6.28 4.62 6.77
C ARG A 50 5.29 3.50 6.64
N THR A 51 5.78 2.28 6.58
CA THR A 51 4.96 1.15 6.19
C THR A 51 5.22 -0.02 7.12
N ARG A 52 4.20 -0.80 7.36
CA ARG A 52 4.35 -2.05 8.10
C ARG A 52 3.48 -3.10 7.44
N TYR A 53 3.82 -4.34 7.66
CA TYR A 53 2.95 -5.40 7.23
C TYR A 53 1.69 -5.37 8.09
N ASP A 54 0.62 -5.87 7.54
CA ASP A 54 -0.68 -5.78 8.17
C ASP A 54 -0.67 -6.32 9.59
N ARG A 55 0.10 -7.33 9.87
CA ARG A 55 0.08 -7.95 11.18
C ARG A 55 1.21 -7.53 12.08
N GLU A 56 2.04 -6.60 11.65
CA GLU A 56 3.16 -6.16 12.44
C GLU A 56 2.88 -4.79 13.00
N SER A 57 3.55 -4.46 14.09
CA SER A 57 3.35 -3.14 14.67
C SER A 57 4.49 -2.19 14.36
N ASP A 58 5.62 -2.68 13.88
CA ASP A 58 6.75 -1.81 13.64
C ASP A 58 6.68 -1.20 12.26
N VAL A 59 6.88 0.10 12.20
CA VAL A 59 6.87 0.84 10.93
C VAL A 59 8.28 0.85 10.40
N ASN A 60 8.42 0.49 9.13
CA ASN A 60 9.73 0.36 8.51
C ASN A 60 9.72 0.88 7.09
N GLY A 61 10.88 0.97 6.52
CA GLY A 61 11.01 1.22 5.11
C GLY A 61 10.83 -0.08 4.34
N MET A 62 10.29 0.00 3.15
CA MET A 62 10.01 -1.18 2.37
C MET A 62 10.14 -0.86 0.90
N VAL A 63 10.74 -1.74 0.14
CA VAL A 63 10.85 -1.59 -1.30
C VAL A 63 10.11 -2.75 -1.95
N ILE A 64 9.20 -2.44 -2.84
CA ILE A 64 8.40 -3.45 -3.51
C ILE A 64 8.68 -3.39 -5.00
N ASN A 65 9.06 -4.52 -5.57
CA ASN A 65 9.34 -4.59 -6.99
C ASN A 65 8.04 -4.80 -7.73
N LEU A 66 7.59 -3.78 -8.43
CA LEU A 66 6.30 -3.84 -9.10
C LEU A 66 6.35 -4.54 -10.44
N ALA A 67 7.51 -5.01 -10.87
CA ALA A 67 7.59 -5.71 -12.15
C ALA A 67 6.80 -7.01 -12.11
N ASN A 68 6.63 -7.60 -10.94
CA ASN A 68 5.88 -8.84 -10.81
C ASN A 68 4.52 -8.66 -10.16
N VAL A 69 4.01 -7.46 -10.17
CA VAL A 69 2.72 -7.18 -9.54
C VAL A 69 1.69 -6.97 -10.64
N VAL A 70 0.58 -7.66 -10.54
CA VAL A 70 -0.49 -7.58 -11.52
C VAL A 70 -1.44 -6.43 -11.19
N SER A 71 -1.76 -6.27 -9.92
CA SER A 71 -2.69 -5.23 -9.52
C SER A 71 -2.42 -4.81 -8.09
N VAL A 72 -2.90 -3.64 -7.75
CA VAL A 72 -2.73 -3.08 -6.41
C VAL A 72 -4.06 -2.49 -6.00
N ARG A 73 -4.48 -2.77 -4.77
CA ARG A 73 -5.70 -2.20 -4.23
C ARG A 73 -5.33 -1.29 -3.08
N VAL A 74 -5.93 -0.13 -3.04
CA VAL A 74 -5.70 0.84 -1.98
C VAL A 74 -7.03 1.09 -1.27
N SER A 75 -7.02 1.06 0.04
CA SER A 75 -8.22 1.36 0.80
C SER A 75 -7.84 2.09 2.09
N LYS A 76 -8.83 2.68 2.72
CA LYS A 76 -8.60 3.35 3.98
C LYS A 76 -8.60 2.33 5.09
N THR A 77 -7.76 2.59 6.07
CA THR A 77 -7.69 1.65 7.15
C THR A 77 -8.56 1.99 8.29
N ASN A 78 -9.12 3.09 8.31
CA ASN A 78 -9.89 3.50 9.40
C ASN A 78 -10.99 2.65 9.52
N SER A 79 -10.80 1.87 9.58
CA SER A 79 -11.64 1.23 9.46
C SER A 79 -11.55 0.10 10.13
N ALA A 80 -11.26 0.34 11.20
CA ALA A 80 -11.64 -0.56 12.04
C ALA A 80 -12.93 -0.92 11.66
N GLU A 81 -13.53 -0.06 11.13
CA GLU A 81 -14.74 -0.30 10.76
C GLU A 81 -14.77 -1.08 9.60
N ALA A 82 -13.83 -1.10 8.91
CA ALA A 82 -13.86 -1.92 7.75
C ALA A 82 -14.10 -3.33 8.15
N GLY A 83 -13.70 -3.70 9.27
CA GLY A 83 -13.95 -5.03 9.67
C GLY A 83 -15.40 -5.33 9.85
N GLN A 84 -16.18 -4.33 9.86
CA GLN A 84 -17.52 -4.58 10.08
C GLN A 84 -18.27 -4.93 8.93
N TYR A 85 -17.81 -4.74 7.81
CA TYR A 85 -18.54 -5.13 6.70
C TYR A 85 -18.34 -6.48 6.43
N LEU A 86 -17.61 -7.15 7.13
CA LEU A 86 -17.37 -8.49 6.76
C LEU A 86 -18.51 -9.38 7.02
#